data_db6dcab91080072b8c050efeb80505ea
#
_entry.id   db6dcab91080072b8c050efeb80505ea
#
_cell.length_a   1.000
_cell.length_b   1.000
_cell.length_c   1.000
_cell.angle_alpha   90.00
_cell.angle_beta   90.00
_cell.angle_gamma   90.00
#
_symmetry.space_group_name_H-M   'P 1'
#
loop_
_entity.id
_entity.type
_entity.pdbx_description
1 polymer ?
#
loop_
_entity_poly.entity_id
_entity_poly.type
_entity_poly.pdbx_seq_one_letter_code
_entity_poly.pdbx_strand_id
1 'polypeptide(L)'
;VCSSDLIYGIHVGQMLLTRADMEDRERFLNARDTLRALLDNHIVPVINENDAVATAEIKVGDNDNLSALAAILAGADKLLLLTDQQGLFTADPRSNPQAELIKDVHGIDDALRAIAGDSVSGLGTGGMGTKLQAADVACRAGIDTIIAAGSRPGVIGDVMEGISVGTRFHAQASPLENRKRWIFGAPPAGELTVDEGATAAILERGSSLLPKGIKSVTGNFSRGEVIRIRNLEGRDIAHGVSRYNSDALRRIAGHHSQQIDAILGYEYGPVAVHRDDMIIR
;
A
#
# COMPACT_ATOMS: atom_id res chain seq x y z
N VAL A 1 -8.81 17.14 14.51
CA VAL A 1 -8.46 15.77 14.92
C VAL A 1 -8.59 15.59 16.44
N CYS A 2 -8.28 16.58 17.24
CA CYS A 2 -8.06 16.36 18.69
C CYS A 2 -9.30 16.25 19.59
N SER A 3 -10.53 16.46 19.13
CA SER A 3 -11.69 16.45 20.06
C SER A 3 -12.60 15.22 19.93
N SER A 4 -12.64 14.55 18.80
CA SER A 4 -13.53 13.41 18.57
C SER A 4 -12.99 12.09 19.15
N ASP A 5 -11.68 11.89 19.17
CA ASP A 5 -11.01 10.74 19.77
C ASP A 5 -11.24 10.67 21.30
N LEU A 6 -11.19 11.81 21.98
CA LEU A 6 -11.47 11.88 23.41
C LEU A 6 -12.94 11.55 23.76
N ILE A 7 -13.88 11.86 22.87
CA ILE A 7 -15.32 11.62 23.10
C ILE A 7 -15.64 10.12 22.98
N TYR A 8 -15.03 9.42 22.05
CA TYR A 8 -15.33 8.01 21.76
C TYR A 8 -14.29 7.04 22.32
N GLY A 9 -13.22 7.52 22.95
CA GLY A 9 -12.13 6.69 23.47
C GLY A 9 -11.32 5.98 22.39
N ILE A 10 -11.34 6.51 21.17
CA ILE A 10 -10.61 5.96 20.01
C ILE A 10 -9.33 6.78 19.84
N HIS A 11 -8.19 6.12 19.88
CA HIS A 11 -6.92 6.77 19.58
C HIS A 11 -6.76 6.98 18.07
N VAL A 12 -6.38 8.19 17.69
CA VAL A 12 -6.12 8.55 16.29
C VAL A 12 -4.71 9.10 16.10
N GLY A 13 -4.09 8.80 14.96
CA GLY A 13 -2.79 9.33 14.60
C GLY A 13 -2.87 10.04 13.24
N GLN A 14 -2.44 11.31 13.17
CA GLN A 14 -2.42 12.04 11.91
C GLN A 14 -1.18 11.69 11.10
N MET A 15 -1.37 11.38 9.81
CA MET A 15 -0.32 11.22 8.82
C MET A 15 -0.53 12.21 7.68
N LEU A 16 0.47 13.05 7.43
CA LEU A 16 0.47 13.97 6.29
C LEU A 16 1.47 13.49 5.26
N LEU A 17 0.97 13.22 4.05
CA LEU A 17 1.75 12.62 2.97
C LEU A 17 1.81 13.55 1.76
N THR A 18 2.86 13.41 0.97
CA THR A 18 3.00 14.07 -0.33
C THR A 18 3.15 13.01 -1.42
N ARG A 19 3.00 13.41 -2.68
CA ARG A 19 3.27 12.54 -3.83
C ARG A 19 4.71 12.00 -3.81
N ALA A 20 5.68 12.82 -3.40
CA ALA A 20 7.06 12.40 -3.28
C ALA A 20 7.26 11.25 -2.27
N ASP A 21 6.43 11.19 -1.22
CA ASP A 21 6.50 10.09 -0.25
C ASP A 21 5.97 8.77 -0.82
N MET A 22 5.19 8.82 -1.91
CA MET A 22 4.70 7.65 -2.63
C MET A 22 5.62 7.21 -3.77
N GLU A 23 6.34 8.13 -4.40
CA GLU A 23 7.23 7.87 -5.53
C GLU A 23 8.64 7.47 -5.09
N ASP A 24 9.15 8.07 -4.00
CA ASP A 24 10.43 7.71 -3.43
C ASP A 24 10.33 6.44 -2.58
N ARG A 25 11.16 5.46 -2.89
CA ARG A 25 11.07 4.11 -2.31
C ARG A 25 11.38 4.09 -0.80
N GLU A 26 12.32 4.88 -0.35
CA GLU A 26 12.69 4.95 1.07
C GLU A 26 11.60 5.67 1.88
N ARG A 27 11.07 6.77 1.35
CA ARG A 27 9.95 7.51 1.95
C ARG A 27 8.68 6.66 2.01
N PHE A 28 8.37 5.92 0.94
CA PHE A 28 7.27 4.97 0.92
C PHE A 28 7.38 3.93 2.04
N LEU A 29 8.57 3.33 2.24
CA LEU A 29 8.78 2.36 3.31
C LEU A 29 8.65 3.00 4.69
N ASN A 30 9.14 4.22 4.89
CA ASN A 30 8.98 4.94 6.15
C ASN A 30 7.51 5.23 6.46
N ALA A 31 6.75 5.73 5.48
CA ALA A 31 5.32 5.97 5.61
C ALA A 31 4.56 4.67 5.91
N ARG A 32 4.90 3.56 5.22
CA ARG A 32 4.30 2.23 5.45
C ARG A 32 4.60 1.71 6.86
N ASP A 33 5.83 1.83 7.32
CA ASP A 33 6.21 1.37 8.65
C ASP A 33 5.52 2.18 9.74
N THR A 34 5.39 3.49 9.56
CA THR A 34 4.62 4.36 10.46
C THR A 34 3.14 3.96 10.48
N LEU A 35 2.54 3.74 9.32
CA LEU A 35 1.14 3.32 9.21
C LEU A 35 0.90 1.97 9.90
N ARG A 36 1.78 1.00 9.68
CA ARG A 36 1.71 -0.30 10.35
C ARG A 36 1.84 -0.17 11.87
N ALA A 37 2.79 0.65 12.34
CA ALA A 37 2.95 0.88 13.79
C ALA A 37 1.70 1.49 14.43
N LEU A 38 1.00 2.40 13.74
CA LEU A 38 -0.29 2.93 14.21
C LEU A 38 -1.34 1.82 14.30
N LEU A 39 -1.50 1.03 13.24
CA LEU A 39 -2.49 -0.05 13.17
C LEU A 39 -2.21 -1.15 14.21
N ASP A 40 -0.97 -1.57 14.38
CA ASP A 40 -0.55 -2.58 15.36
C ASP A 40 -0.81 -2.14 16.81
N ASN A 41 -0.81 -0.83 17.07
CA ASN A 41 -1.16 -0.25 18.35
C ASN A 41 -2.63 0.16 18.47
N HIS A 42 -3.50 -0.29 17.54
CA HIS A 42 -4.93 0.04 17.49
C HIS A 42 -5.22 1.55 17.44
N ILE A 43 -4.34 2.30 16.79
CA ILE A 43 -4.49 3.73 16.53
C ILE A 43 -5.05 3.90 15.12
N VAL A 44 -6.16 4.60 14.98
CA VAL A 44 -6.79 4.87 13.68
C VAL A 44 -5.98 5.96 12.97
N PRO A 45 -5.35 5.64 11.80
CA PRO A 45 -4.62 6.64 11.03
C PRO A 45 -5.60 7.56 10.31
N VAL A 46 -5.43 8.88 10.49
CA VAL A 46 -6.14 9.92 9.74
C VAL A 46 -5.15 10.54 8.78
N ILE A 47 -5.36 10.27 7.48
CA ILE A 47 -4.39 10.61 6.43
C ILE A 47 -4.91 11.78 5.61
N ASN A 48 -4.04 12.74 5.31
CA ASN A 48 -4.32 13.84 4.39
C ASN A 48 -3.05 14.25 3.64
N GLU A 49 -3.20 15.06 2.61
CA GLU A 49 -2.06 15.67 1.92
C GLU A 49 -1.34 16.68 2.85
N ASN A 50 -0.01 16.73 2.76
CA ASN A 50 0.78 17.72 3.48
C ASN A 50 0.82 19.04 2.68
N ASP A 51 -0.25 19.79 2.74
CA ASP A 51 -0.39 21.07 2.03
C ASP A 51 0.63 22.14 2.49
N ALA A 52 1.27 21.95 3.66
CA ALA A 52 2.27 22.89 4.16
C ALA A 52 3.59 22.86 3.36
N VAL A 53 3.90 21.70 2.75
CA VAL A 53 5.15 21.49 2.01
C VAL A 53 4.92 21.05 0.57
N ALA A 54 3.68 20.70 0.20
CA ALA A 54 3.32 20.31 -1.16
C ALA A 54 3.26 21.52 -2.07
N THR A 55 4.10 21.55 -3.11
CA THR A 55 3.98 22.51 -4.22
C THR A 55 3.04 21.95 -5.30
N ALA A 56 2.62 22.80 -6.25
CA ALA A 56 1.73 22.37 -7.33
C ALA A 56 2.26 21.18 -8.14
N GLU A 57 3.59 21.02 -8.21
CA GLU A 57 4.28 19.96 -8.96
C GLU A 57 4.30 18.61 -8.21
N ILE A 58 4.15 18.63 -6.88
CA ILE A 58 4.22 17.45 -6.01
C ILE A 58 2.90 17.16 -5.29
N LYS A 59 1.82 17.85 -5.64
CA LYS A 59 0.48 17.55 -5.12
C LYS A 59 -0.04 16.22 -5.68
N VAL A 60 -0.71 15.44 -4.82
CA VAL A 60 -1.47 14.27 -5.25
C VAL A 60 -2.66 14.69 -6.12
N GLY A 61 -3.17 15.88 -5.88
CA GLY A 61 -4.22 16.52 -6.68
C GLY A 61 -5.59 16.47 -6.02
N ASP A 62 -5.95 15.36 -5.42
CA ASP A 62 -7.20 15.18 -4.70
C ASP A 62 -7.12 14.02 -3.67
N ASN A 63 -8.04 14.02 -2.73
CA ASN A 63 -8.10 13.01 -1.69
C ASN A 63 -8.58 11.63 -2.21
N ASP A 64 -9.20 11.56 -3.38
CA ASP A 64 -9.59 10.27 -3.98
C ASP A 64 -8.33 9.50 -4.38
N ASN A 65 -7.42 10.13 -5.13
CA ASN A 65 -6.15 9.52 -5.52
C ASN A 65 -5.26 9.25 -4.28
N LEU A 66 -5.22 10.16 -3.32
CA LEU A 66 -4.49 9.92 -2.06
C LEU A 66 -5.04 8.70 -1.32
N SER A 67 -6.36 8.50 -1.30
CA SER A 67 -6.98 7.35 -0.64
C SER A 67 -6.61 6.02 -1.29
N ALA A 68 -6.52 5.96 -2.63
CA ALA A 68 -6.04 4.78 -3.35
C ALA A 68 -4.57 4.46 -3.01
N LEU A 69 -3.71 5.48 -2.99
CA LEU A 69 -2.30 5.33 -2.60
C LEU A 69 -2.16 4.92 -1.12
N ALA A 70 -2.96 5.49 -0.23
CA ALA A 70 -3.00 5.12 1.18
C ALA A 70 -3.48 3.67 1.38
N ALA A 71 -4.47 3.21 0.60
CA ALA A 71 -4.93 1.83 0.63
C ALA A 71 -3.82 0.85 0.17
N ILE A 72 -3.05 1.20 -0.85
CA ILE A 72 -1.89 0.43 -1.30
C ILE A 72 -0.81 0.41 -0.20
N LEU A 73 -0.51 1.55 0.40
CA LEU A 73 0.46 1.68 1.49
C LEU A 73 0.08 0.81 2.70
N ALA A 74 -1.21 0.81 3.06
CA ALA A 74 -1.76 0.00 4.14
C ALA A 74 -1.79 -1.51 3.82
N GLY A 75 -1.76 -1.89 2.55
CA GLY A 75 -2.06 -3.25 2.11
C GLY A 75 -3.51 -3.62 2.37
N ALA A 76 -4.43 -2.68 2.15
CA ALA A 76 -5.85 -2.84 2.42
C ALA A 76 -6.49 -3.88 1.49
N ASP A 77 -7.52 -4.56 1.98
CA ASP A 77 -8.35 -5.46 1.18
C ASP A 77 -9.46 -4.72 0.43
N LYS A 78 -9.90 -3.60 0.99
CA LYS A 78 -11.00 -2.79 0.46
C LYS A 78 -10.70 -1.30 0.58
N LEU A 79 -11.15 -0.54 -0.41
CA LEU A 79 -11.22 0.93 -0.41
C LEU A 79 -12.68 1.36 -0.51
N LEU A 80 -13.15 2.15 0.45
CA LEU A 80 -14.49 2.72 0.42
C LEU A 80 -14.40 4.23 0.17
N LEU A 81 -14.89 4.67 -1.00
CA LEU A 81 -14.99 6.07 -1.38
C LEU A 81 -16.39 6.58 -1.07
N LEU A 82 -16.51 7.43 -0.08
CA LEU A 82 -17.77 8.06 0.30
C LEU A 82 -18.00 9.35 -0.49
N THR A 83 -19.19 9.47 -1.06
CA THR A 83 -19.59 10.62 -1.89
C THR A 83 -21.03 11.06 -1.56
N ASP A 84 -21.50 12.11 -2.21
CA ASP A 84 -22.89 12.60 -2.16
C ASP A 84 -23.84 11.76 -3.02
N GLN A 85 -23.31 10.95 -3.95
CA GLN A 85 -24.10 10.08 -4.83
C GLN A 85 -24.13 8.63 -4.31
N GLN A 86 -25.15 7.87 -4.71
CA GLN A 86 -25.30 6.48 -4.32
C GLN A 86 -24.21 5.56 -4.89
N GLY A 87 -23.54 5.97 -5.97
CA GLY A 87 -22.52 5.23 -6.69
C GLY A 87 -22.37 5.75 -8.10
N LEU A 88 -21.85 4.94 -9.01
CA LEU A 88 -21.74 5.23 -10.44
C LEU A 88 -23.05 4.85 -11.15
N PHE A 89 -23.58 5.76 -11.95
CA PHE A 89 -24.78 5.55 -12.75
C PHE A 89 -24.44 5.49 -14.25
N THR A 90 -25.36 4.91 -15.03
CA THR A 90 -25.24 4.80 -16.50
C THR A 90 -25.27 6.19 -17.21
N ALA A 91 -25.74 7.22 -16.51
CA ALA A 91 -25.71 8.64 -16.90
C ALA A 91 -25.85 9.48 -15.63
N ASP A 92 -25.72 10.82 -15.74
CA ASP A 92 -25.93 11.70 -14.59
C ASP A 92 -27.41 11.66 -14.15
N PRO A 93 -27.74 11.13 -12.97
CA PRO A 93 -29.13 10.98 -12.52
C PRO A 93 -29.85 12.31 -12.30
N ARG A 94 -29.10 13.43 -12.19
CA ARG A 94 -29.67 14.78 -12.06
C ARG A 94 -30.24 15.29 -13.39
N SER A 95 -29.67 14.85 -14.50
CA SER A 95 -30.07 15.26 -15.86
C SER A 95 -30.84 14.17 -16.60
N ASN A 96 -30.69 12.91 -16.22
CA ASN A 96 -31.34 11.76 -16.85
C ASN A 96 -32.11 10.89 -15.82
N PRO A 97 -33.44 11.01 -15.75
CA PRO A 97 -34.25 10.20 -14.83
C PRO A 97 -34.22 8.68 -15.12
N GLN A 98 -33.71 8.27 -16.29
CA GLN A 98 -33.56 6.84 -16.65
C GLN A 98 -32.18 6.29 -16.31
N ALA A 99 -31.33 7.09 -15.63
CA ALA A 99 -30.04 6.64 -15.19
C ALA A 99 -30.17 5.53 -14.14
N GLU A 100 -29.53 4.39 -14.38
CA GLU A 100 -29.54 3.23 -13.49
C GLU A 100 -28.22 3.13 -12.74
N LEU A 101 -28.27 2.72 -11.47
CA LEU A 101 -27.07 2.47 -10.65
C LEU A 101 -26.34 1.23 -11.17
N ILE A 102 -25.08 1.38 -11.51
CA ILE A 102 -24.17 0.29 -11.86
C ILE A 102 -23.71 -0.36 -10.55
N LYS A 103 -24.07 -1.63 -10.32
CA LYS A 103 -23.73 -2.31 -9.05
C LYS A 103 -22.33 -2.88 -9.03
N ASP A 104 -21.91 -3.50 -10.14
CA ASP A 104 -20.64 -4.21 -10.26
C ASP A 104 -19.87 -3.80 -11.50
N VAL A 105 -18.57 -3.55 -11.35
CA VAL A 105 -17.64 -3.17 -12.41
C VAL A 105 -16.43 -4.10 -12.35
N HIS A 106 -16.19 -4.89 -13.40
CA HIS A 106 -15.06 -5.82 -13.50
C HIS A 106 -13.87 -5.25 -14.28
N GLY A 107 -14.02 -4.10 -14.91
CA GLY A 107 -12.98 -3.40 -15.64
C GLY A 107 -13.41 -1.99 -15.98
N ILE A 108 -12.47 -1.07 -15.92
CA ILE A 108 -12.71 0.34 -16.23
C ILE A 108 -12.19 0.63 -17.62
N ASP A 109 -13.09 0.71 -18.58
CA ASP A 109 -12.83 1.03 -19.97
C ASP A 109 -13.11 2.52 -20.30
N ASP A 110 -12.87 2.90 -21.54
CA ASP A 110 -13.09 4.26 -22.00
C ASP A 110 -14.57 4.66 -22.01
N ALA A 111 -15.47 3.69 -22.22
CA ALA A 111 -16.92 3.93 -22.17
C ALA A 111 -17.37 4.30 -20.75
N LEU A 112 -16.86 3.59 -19.75
CA LEU A 112 -17.14 3.87 -18.36
C LEU A 112 -16.54 5.22 -17.91
N ARG A 113 -15.34 5.57 -18.40
CA ARG A 113 -14.70 6.87 -18.16
C ARG A 113 -15.53 8.02 -18.76
N ALA A 114 -16.07 7.84 -19.95
CA ALA A 114 -16.93 8.82 -20.60
C ALA A 114 -18.23 9.08 -19.82
N ILE A 115 -18.84 8.03 -19.23
CA ILE A 115 -20.02 8.15 -18.37
C ILE A 115 -19.72 8.95 -17.10
N ALA A 116 -18.55 8.77 -16.50
CA ALA A 116 -18.12 9.50 -15.31
C ALA A 116 -17.89 11.01 -15.54
N GLY A 117 -17.98 11.46 -16.79
CA GLY A 117 -17.83 12.87 -17.14
C GLY A 117 -16.39 13.34 -17.10
N ASP A 118 -15.45 12.49 -17.51
CA ASP A 118 -14.07 12.90 -17.77
C ASP A 118 -14.06 13.94 -18.89
N SER A 119 -14.30 15.20 -18.50
CA SER A 119 -13.93 16.32 -19.35
C SER A 119 -12.40 16.27 -19.52
N VAL A 120 -11.93 16.30 -20.73
CA VAL A 120 -10.53 16.37 -21.17
C VAL A 120 -9.74 17.53 -20.52
N SER A 121 -10.39 18.38 -19.76
CA SER A 121 -9.81 19.45 -18.96
C SER A 121 -9.54 18.96 -17.53
N GLY A 122 -8.34 18.45 -17.25
CA GLY A 122 -7.83 17.96 -15.94
C GLY A 122 -7.87 18.95 -14.77
N LEU A 123 -8.94 19.69 -14.61
CA LEU A 123 -9.16 20.73 -13.59
C LEU A 123 -10.38 20.48 -12.69
N GLY A 124 -10.91 19.24 -12.64
CA GLY A 124 -12.03 18.88 -11.77
C GLY A 124 -11.56 18.42 -10.39
N THR A 125 -11.65 19.29 -9.39
CA THR A 125 -11.46 18.96 -7.99
C THR A 125 -12.61 18.08 -7.50
N GLY A 126 -12.40 16.74 -7.40
CA GLY A 126 -13.27 15.86 -6.60
C GLY A 126 -14.56 15.37 -7.26
N GLY A 127 -14.61 15.12 -8.57
CA GLY A 127 -15.77 14.57 -9.28
C GLY A 127 -15.81 13.01 -9.32
N MET A 128 -16.81 12.46 -10.05
CA MET A 128 -16.89 11.01 -10.28
C MET A 128 -15.67 10.49 -11.06
N GLY A 129 -15.09 11.28 -11.95
CA GLY A 129 -13.88 10.95 -12.71
C GLY A 129 -12.67 10.69 -11.81
N THR A 130 -12.42 11.51 -10.78
CA THR A 130 -11.31 11.29 -9.83
C THR A 130 -11.53 10.02 -9.00
N LYS A 131 -12.77 9.73 -8.61
CA LYS A 131 -13.12 8.49 -7.90
C LYS A 131 -12.94 7.26 -8.77
N LEU A 132 -13.27 7.36 -10.06
CA LEU A 132 -13.05 6.29 -11.02
C LEU A 132 -11.56 6.04 -11.26
N GLN A 133 -10.75 7.11 -11.32
CA GLN A 133 -9.30 7.00 -11.40
C GLN A 133 -8.71 6.33 -10.14
N ALA A 134 -9.13 6.75 -8.95
CA ALA A 134 -8.72 6.14 -7.70
C ALA A 134 -9.11 4.65 -7.63
N ALA A 135 -10.34 4.30 -8.06
CA ALA A 135 -10.79 2.92 -8.17
C ALA A 135 -9.94 2.10 -9.14
N ASP A 136 -9.57 2.64 -10.31
CA ASP A 136 -8.69 1.96 -11.28
C ASP A 136 -7.32 1.65 -10.67
N VAL A 137 -6.71 2.62 -9.99
CA VAL A 137 -5.42 2.47 -9.30
C VAL A 137 -5.50 1.39 -8.22
N ALA A 138 -6.52 1.44 -7.36
CA ALA A 138 -6.70 0.48 -6.27
C ALA A 138 -7.00 -0.94 -6.80
N CYS A 139 -7.90 -1.08 -7.79
CA CYS A 139 -8.25 -2.38 -8.36
C CYS A 139 -7.07 -3.04 -9.08
N ARG A 140 -6.23 -2.29 -9.76
CA ARG A 140 -4.98 -2.79 -10.34
C ARG A 140 -3.98 -3.24 -9.27
N ALA A 141 -4.01 -2.62 -8.09
CA ALA A 141 -3.21 -3.04 -6.94
C ALA A 141 -3.78 -4.26 -6.21
N GLY A 142 -4.95 -4.75 -6.61
CA GLY A 142 -5.60 -5.92 -6.00
C GLY A 142 -6.56 -5.57 -4.87
N ILE A 143 -7.05 -4.33 -4.82
CA ILE A 143 -7.92 -3.82 -3.76
C ILE A 143 -9.32 -3.61 -4.33
N ASP A 144 -10.32 -4.28 -3.76
CA ASP A 144 -11.72 -4.02 -4.10
C ASP A 144 -12.10 -2.59 -3.71
N THR A 145 -12.72 -1.85 -4.63
CA THR A 145 -13.13 -0.47 -4.35
C THR A 145 -14.65 -0.34 -4.40
N ILE A 146 -15.22 0.35 -3.42
CA ILE A 146 -16.67 0.63 -3.37
C ILE A 146 -16.87 2.14 -3.37
N ILE A 147 -17.74 2.63 -4.25
CA ILE A 147 -18.20 4.03 -4.24
C ILE A 147 -19.64 4.02 -3.71
N ALA A 148 -19.91 4.73 -2.62
CA ALA A 148 -21.22 4.73 -1.98
C ALA A 148 -21.57 6.10 -1.36
N ALA A 149 -22.87 6.32 -1.10
CA ALA A 149 -23.34 7.54 -0.45
C ALA A 149 -22.90 7.60 1.01
N GLY A 150 -22.12 8.63 1.36
CA GLY A 150 -21.70 8.89 2.74
C GLY A 150 -22.84 9.30 3.67
N SER A 151 -23.96 9.76 3.12
CA SER A 151 -25.18 10.09 3.86
C SER A 151 -25.98 8.88 4.32
N ARG A 152 -25.66 7.66 3.81
CA ARG A 152 -26.32 6.42 4.21
C ARG A 152 -25.88 6.02 5.62
N PRO A 153 -26.80 5.94 6.61
CA PRO A 153 -26.46 5.47 7.95
C PRO A 153 -25.94 4.02 7.89
N GLY A 154 -24.84 3.75 8.61
CA GLY A 154 -24.28 2.41 8.74
C GLY A 154 -23.53 1.90 7.50
N VAL A 155 -23.30 2.73 6.46
CA VAL A 155 -22.67 2.31 5.20
C VAL A 155 -21.34 1.56 5.38
N ILE A 156 -20.52 1.95 6.34
CA ILE A 156 -19.23 1.28 6.62
C ILE A 156 -19.50 -0.14 7.15
N GLY A 157 -20.43 -0.31 8.08
CA GLY A 157 -20.82 -1.61 8.60
C GLY A 157 -21.39 -2.51 7.49
N ASP A 158 -22.31 -1.99 6.69
CA ASP A 158 -22.89 -2.69 5.55
C ASP A 158 -21.80 -3.25 4.60
N VAL A 159 -20.81 -2.42 4.25
CA VAL A 159 -19.68 -2.84 3.38
C VAL A 159 -18.84 -3.91 4.05
N MET A 160 -18.58 -3.81 5.35
CA MET A 160 -17.80 -4.81 6.10
C MET A 160 -18.53 -6.14 6.23
N GLU A 161 -19.86 -6.13 6.33
CA GLU A 161 -20.72 -7.32 6.34
C GLU A 161 -20.97 -7.90 4.95
N GLY A 162 -20.47 -7.24 3.89
CA GLY A 162 -20.62 -7.70 2.51
C GLY A 162 -21.99 -7.39 1.89
N ILE A 163 -22.76 -6.50 2.53
CA ILE A 163 -24.02 -6.02 1.97
C ILE A 163 -23.73 -5.18 0.73
N SER A 164 -24.43 -5.45 -0.37
CA SER A 164 -24.27 -4.71 -1.61
C SER A 164 -24.79 -3.28 -1.46
N VAL A 165 -23.88 -2.32 -1.43
CA VAL A 165 -24.16 -0.88 -1.40
C VAL A 165 -23.35 -0.18 -2.46
N GLY A 166 -23.94 0.82 -3.12
CA GLY A 166 -23.22 1.62 -4.12
C GLY A 166 -22.78 0.83 -5.35
N THR A 167 -21.60 1.18 -5.85
CA THR A 167 -20.94 0.53 -6.99
C THR A 167 -19.66 -0.14 -6.50
N ARG A 168 -19.53 -1.44 -6.74
CA ARG A 168 -18.32 -2.21 -6.45
C ARG A 168 -17.47 -2.38 -7.69
N PHE A 169 -16.21 -1.99 -7.60
CA PHE A 169 -15.18 -2.22 -8.58
C PHE A 169 -14.31 -3.39 -8.10
N HIS A 170 -14.28 -4.46 -8.87
CA HIS A 170 -13.58 -5.68 -8.49
C HIS A 170 -12.08 -5.58 -8.75
N ALA A 171 -11.29 -6.06 -7.83
CA ALA A 171 -9.84 -6.17 -7.97
C ALA A 171 -9.48 -7.01 -9.20
N GLN A 172 -8.51 -6.54 -10.00
CA GLN A 172 -8.09 -7.21 -11.24
C GLN A 172 -7.12 -8.37 -11.00
N ALA A 173 -6.44 -8.38 -9.84
CA ALA A 173 -5.54 -9.43 -9.42
C ALA A 173 -5.47 -9.45 -7.89
N SER A 174 -5.01 -10.56 -7.31
CA SER A 174 -4.82 -10.59 -5.85
C SER A 174 -3.64 -9.67 -5.45
N PRO A 175 -3.66 -9.08 -4.24
CA PRO A 175 -2.54 -8.30 -3.70
C PRO A 175 -1.22 -9.09 -3.72
N LEU A 176 -1.31 -10.41 -3.51
CA LEU A 176 -0.16 -11.30 -3.56
C LEU A 176 0.42 -11.42 -4.98
N GLU A 177 -0.42 -11.53 -6.01
CA GLU A 177 0.04 -11.61 -7.41
C GLU A 177 0.70 -10.31 -7.88
N ASN A 178 0.15 -9.15 -7.47
CA ASN A 178 0.74 -7.86 -7.76
C ASN A 178 2.08 -7.68 -7.06
N ARG A 179 2.19 -8.10 -5.79
CA ARG A 179 3.46 -8.12 -5.05
C ARG A 179 4.49 -9.03 -5.71
N LYS A 180 4.08 -10.22 -6.17
CA LYS A 180 4.94 -11.14 -6.93
C LYS A 180 5.46 -10.49 -8.21
N ARG A 181 4.57 -9.89 -9.01
CA ARG A 181 4.98 -9.20 -10.25
C ARG A 181 5.97 -8.08 -9.96
N TRP A 182 5.76 -7.32 -8.91
CA TRP A 182 6.65 -6.21 -8.53
C TRP A 182 8.02 -6.70 -8.06
N ILE A 183 8.07 -7.74 -7.19
CA ILE A 183 9.33 -8.29 -6.67
C ILE A 183 10.10 -9.04 -7.76
N PHE A 184 9.43 -9.84 -8.60
CA PHE A 184 10.10 -10.57 -9.68
C PHE A 184 10.31 -9.74 -10.95
N GLY A 185 9.58 -8.67 -11.15
CA GLY A 185 9.70 -7.80 -12.32
C GLY A 185 10.95 -6.90 -12.32
N ALA A 186 11.53 -6.64 -11.15
CA ALA A 186 12.75 -5.87 -11.01
C ALA A 186 13.98 -6.81 -10.92
N PRO A 187 15.06 -6.54 -11.68
CA PRO A 187 16.32 -7.27 -11.51
C PRO A 187 16.83 -7.05 -10.08
N PRO A 188 17.29 -8.10 -9.38
CA PRO A 188 17.87 -7.95 -8.04
C PRO A 188 19.09 -7.02 -8.06
N ALA A 189 19.09 -6.02 -7.19
CA ALA A 189 20.21 -5.06 -7.06
C ALA A 189 21.40 -5.64 -6.29
N GLY A 190 21.17 -6.74 -5.56
CA GLY A 190 22.21 -7.43 -4.79
C GLY A 190 21.73 -8.79 -4.29
N GLU A 191 22.57 -9.39 -3.45
CA GLU A 191 22.39 -10.77 -3.01
C GLU A 191 22.77 -10.94 -1.53
N LEU A 192 22.01 -11.76 -0.81
CA LEU A 192 22.32 -12.22 0.52
C LEU A 192 22.50 -13.76 0.51
N THR A 193 23.62 -14.24 1.03
CA THR A 193 23.79 -15.65 1.35
C THR A 193 23.39 -15.88 2.80
N VAL A 194 22.54 -16.87 3.05
CA VAL A 194 22.01 -17.16 4.39
C VAL A 194 22.43 -18.57 4.87
N ASP A 195 22.45 -18.77 6.19
CA ASP A 195 22.77 -20.07 6.77
C ASP A 195 21.59 -21.07 6.68
N GLU A 196 21.84 -22.30 7.07
CA GLU A 196 20.84 -23.39 7.06
C GLU A 196 19.62 -23.09 7.94
N GLY A 197 19.85 -22.48 9.11
CA GLY A 197 18.77 -22.11 10.04
C GLY A 197 17.83 -21.05 9.45
N ALA A 198 18.39 -20.03 8.79
CA ALA A 198 17.61 -19.02 8.07
C ALA A 198 16.94 -19.60 6.82
N THR A 199 17.61 -20.50 6.09
CA THR A 199 17.03 -21.22 4.95
C THR A 199 15.79 -22.00 5.36
N ALA A 200 15.87 -22.83 6.41
CA ALA A 200 14.72 -23.57 6.94
C ALA A 200 13.62 -22.65 7.47
N ALA A 201 13.98 -21.54 8.14
CA ALA A 201 13.02 -20.56 8.63
C ALA A 201 12.21 -19.92 7.50
N ILE A 202 12.86 -19.59 6.38
CA ILE A 202 12.22 -18.98 5.20
C ILE A 202 11.34 -20.03 4.50
N LEU A 203 11.91 -21.18 4.12
CA LEU A 203 11.24 -22.15 3.25
C LEU A 203 10.12 -22.93 3.95
N GLU A 204 10.30 -23.32 5.21
CA GLU A 204 9.37 -24.19 5.93
C GLU A 204 8.37 -23.43 6.80
N ARG A 205 8.79 -22.29 7.39
CA ARG A 205 7.98 -21.51 8.32
C ARG A 205 7.48 -20.18 7.79
N GLY A 206 7.88 -19.81 6.58
CA GLY A 206 7.52 -18.51 5.99
C GLY A 206 7.96 -17.31 6.85
N SER A 207 9.09 -17.46 7.55
CA SER A 207 9.56 -16.45 8.51
C SER A 207 10.31 -15.31 7.80
N SER A 208 10.33 -14.13 8.43
CA SER A 208 11.18 -13.02 8.01
C SER A 208 12.67 -13.37 8.16
N LEU A 209 13.52 -12.80 7.30
CA LEU A 209 14.96 -12.95 7.40
C LEU A 209 15.52 -12.00 8.46
N LEU A 210 16.15 -12.56 9.49
CA LEU A 210 16.86 -11.82 10.53
C LEU A 210 18.33 -11.61 10.14
N PRO A 211 18.99 -10.52 10.60
CA PRO A 211 20.41 -10.29 10.33
C PRO A 211 21.32 -11.44 10.77
N LYS A 212 20.98 -12.12 11.87
CA LYS A 212 21.75 -13.25 12.40
C LYS A 212 21.94 -14.39 11.40
N GLY A 213 20.95 -14.62 10.53
CA GLY A 213 21.01 -15.68 9.51
C GLY A 213 21.84 -15.32 8.27
N ILE A 214 22.29 -14.05 8.14
CA ILE A 214 23.05 -13.58 6.98
C ILE A 214 24.51 -13.94 7.15
N LYS A 215 25.10 -14.58 6.13
CA LYS A 215 26.53 -14.94 6.07
C LYS A 215 27.32 -14.01 5.19
N SER A 216 26.77 -13.55 4.08
CA SER A 216 27.43 -12.59 3.20
C SER A 216 26.42 -11.69 2.49
N VAL A 217 26.90 -10.50 2.11
CA VAL A 217 26.15 -9.47 1.37
C VAL A 217 26.94 -9.07 0.15
N THR A 218 26.38 -9.26 -1.04
CA THR A 218 27.01 -8.96 -2.33
C THR A 218 26.19 -7.91 -3.08
N GLY A 219 26.88 -7.04 -3.80
CA GLY A 219 26.27 -5.91 -4.54
C GLY A 219 26.22 -4.64 -3.71
N ASN A 220 25.75 -3.58 -4.35
CA ASN A 220 25.53 -2.27 -3.73
C ASN A 220 24.09 -1.86 -3.99
N PHE A 221 23.30 -1.79 -2.94
CA PHE A 221 21.86 -1.53 -3.00
C PHE A 221 21.41 -0.66 -1.83
N SER A 222 20.36 0.10 -2.10
CA SER A 222 19.68 0.96 -1.14
C SER A 222 18.58 0.21 -0.38
N ARG A 223 18.11 0.80 0.71
CA ARG A 223 16.88 0.35 1.38
C ARG A 223 15.70 0.37 0.39
N GLY A 224 14.88 -0.68 0.41
CA GLY A 224 13.72 -0.80 -0.47
C GLY A 224 14.01 -1.48 -1.81
N GLU A 225 15.25 -1.72 -2.17
CA GLU A 225 15.57 -2.45 -3.40
C GLU A 225 15.35 -3.95 -3.25
N VAL A 226 15.02 -4.57 -4.38
CA VAL A 226 14.84 -6.02 -4.46
C VAL A 226 16.19 -6.69 -4.43
N ILE A 227 16.34 -7.68 -3.57
CA ILE A 227 17.54 -8.49 -3.42
C ILE A 227 17.21 -9.97 -3.54
N ARG A 228 18.20 -10.72 -3.97
CA ARG A 228 18.17 -12.18 -4.04
C ARG A 228 18.64 -12.79 -2.73
N ILE A 229 18.01 -13.86 -2.29
CA ILE A 229 18.40 -14.60 -1.10
C ILE A 229 18.79 -16.01 -1.54
N ARG A 230 20.01 -16.44 -1.18
CA ARG A 230 20.58 -17.73 -1.51
C ARG A 230 20.96 -18.52 -0.26
N ASN A 231 20.88 -19.82 -0.36
CA ASN A 231 21.46 -20.72 0.65
C ASN A 231 22.98 -20.87 0.44
N LEU A 232 23.64 -21.60 1.33
CA LEU A 232 25.08 -21.85 1.28
C LEU A 232 25.55 -22.64 0.04
N GLU A 233 24.63 -23.39 -0.59
CA GLU A 233 24.87 -24.13 -1.83
C GLU A 233 24.75 -23.25 -3.09
N GLY A 234 24.43 -21.95 -2.92
CA GLY A 234 24.22 -21.00 -4.02
C GLY A 234 22.88 -21.11 -4.72
N ARG A 235 21.92 -21.89 -4.18
CA ARG A 235 20.58 -21.99 -4.72
C ARG A 235 19.76 -20.76 -4.33
N ASP A 236 19.06 -20.19 -5.29
CA ASP A 236 18.09 -19.10 -5.08
C ASP A 236 16.88 -19.65 -4.31
N ILE A 237 16.64 -19.16 -3.10
CA ILE A 237 15.54 -19.60 -2.24
C ILE A 237 14.41 -18.58 -2.15
N ALA A 238 14.72 -17.28 -2.29
CA ALA A 238 13.73 -16.23 -2.29
C ALA A 238 14.25 -14.94 -2.95
N HIS A 239 13.32 -14.06 -3.30
CA HIS A 239 13.57 -12.65 -3.56
C HIS A 239 12.79 -11.81 -2.55
N GLY A 240 13.34 -10.67 -2.14
CA GLY A 240 12.66 -9.81 -1.17
C GLY A 240 13.15 -8.37 -1.19
N VAL A 241 12.41 -7.53 -0.51
CA VAL A 241 12.71 -6.09 -0.38
C VAL A 241 13.59 -5.88 0.84
N SER A 242 14.77 -5.29 0.62
CA SER A 242 15.71 -5.02 1.70
C SER A 242 15.25 -3.91 2.63
N ARG A 243 15.28 -4.14 3.93
CA ARG A 243 14.98 -3.14 4.96
C ARG A 243 16.15 -2.22 5.29
N TYR A 244 17.35 -2.61 4.89
CA TYR A 244 18.60 -1.88 5.12
C TYR A 244 19.38 -1.80 3.82
N ASN A 245 20.22 -0.79 3.65
CA ASN A 245 21.14 -0.76 2.54
C ASN A 245 22.27 -1.82 2.70
N SER A 246 23.00 -2.07 1.63
CA SER A 246 24.04 -3.10 1.60
C SER A 246 25.14 -2.91 2.67
N ASP A 247 25.53 -1.65 2.96
CA ASP A 247 26.56 -1.37 3.95
C ASP A 247 26.09 -1.63 5.37
N ALA A 248 24.87 -1.24 5.68
CA ALA A 248 24.24 -1.55 6.97
C ALA A 248 24.12 -3.06 7.16
N LEU A 249 23.64 -3.79 6.13
CA LEU A 249 23.54 -5.25 6.19
C LEU A 249 24.89 -5.94 6.40
N ARG A 250 25.97 -5.47 5.76
CA ARG A 250 27.33 -6.00 6.01
C ARG A 250 27.75 -5.84 7.46
N ARG A 251 27.37 -4.73 8.10
CA ARG A 251 27.72 -4.45 9.50
C ARG A 251 26.91 -5.28 10.50
N ILE A 252 25.63 -5.55 10.22
CA ILE A 252 24.74 -6.29 11.12
C ILE A 252 24.64 -7.78 10.79
N ALA A 253 25.20 -8.26 9.68
CA ALA A 253 25.22 -9.67 9.32
C ALA A 253 25.80 -10.54 10.45
N GLY A 254 25.11 -11.63 10.79
CA GLY A 254 25.49 -12.52 11.89
C GLY A 254 25.14 -12.03 13.31
N HIS A 255 24.68 -10.79 13.47
CA HIS A 255 24.31 -10.22 14.76
C HIS A 255 22.84 -10.42 15.11
N HIS A 256 22.51 -10.43 16.40
CA HIS A 256 21.12 -10.46 16.84
C HIS A 256 20.43 -9.13 16.55
N SER A 257 19.11 -9.19 16.25
CA SER A 257 18.33 -8.00 15.93
C SER A 257 18.38 -6.91 17.02
N GLN A 258 18.46 -7.29 18.29
CA GLN A 258 18.61 -6.35 19.42
C GLN A 258 19.89 -5.53 19.40
N GLN A 259 20.88 -5.90 18.60
CA GLN A 259 22.15 -5.20 18.47
C GLN A 259 22.19 -4.19 17.31
N ILE A 260 21.14 -4.14 16.49
CA ILE A 260 21.09 -3.29 15.28
C ILE A 260 21.33 -1.84 15.64
N ASP A 261 20.58 -1.29 16.59
CA ASP A 261 20.70 0.11 16.99
C ASP A 261 22.10 0.43 17.55
N ALA A 262 22.65 -0.47 18.38
CA ALA A 262 24.00 -0.31 18.91
C ALA A 262 25.09 -0.33 17.82
N ILE A 263 24.88 -1.09 16.72
CA ILE A 263 25.86 -1.22 15.62
C ILE A 263 25.74 -0.08 14.62
N LEU A 264 24.51 0.30 14.28
CA LEU A 264 24.23 1.27 13.22
C LEU A 264 24.04 2.70 13.74
N GLY A 265 23.53 2.86 14.97
CA GLY A 265 23.05 4.13 15.52
C GLY A 265 21.60 4.45 15.12
N TYR A 266 20.91 3.51 14.48
CA TYR A 266 19.51 3.61 14.08
C TYR A 266 18.93 2.20 13.80
N GLU A 267 17.60 2.10 13.78
CA GLU A 267 16.90 0.84 13.47
C GLU A 267 15.68 1.10 12.57
N TYR A 268 15.50 0.28 11.52
CA TYR A 268 14.30 0.20 10.69
C TYR A 268 13.47 -1.05 10.98
N GLY A 269 13.58 -1.56 12.19
CA GLY A 269 12.96 -2.79 12.66
C GLY A 269 13.91 -3.99 12.67
N PRO A 270 13.50 -5.10 13.30
CA PRO A 270 14.40 -6.20 13.69
C PRO A 270 14.79 -7.11 12.53
N VAL A 271 14.25 -6.94 11.34
CA VAL A 271 14.40 -7.86 10.20
C VAL A 271 15.19 -7.24 9.04
N ALA A 272 15.98 -8.05 8.36
CA ALA A 272 16.65 -7.66 7.12
C ALA A 272 15.69 -7.65 5.92
N VAL A 273 14.80 -8.66 5.86
CA VAL A 273 13.72 -8.76 4.88
C VAL A 273 12.47 -9.27 5.60
N HIS A 274 11.35 -8.55 5.48
CA HIS A 274 10.10 -8.98 6.09
C HIS A 274 9.42 -10.07 5.24
N ARG A 275 8.78 -11.05 5.88
CA ARG A 275 8.08 -12.16 5.19
C ARG A 275 7.05 -11.67 4.17
N ASP A 276 6.31 -10.60 4.50
CA ASP A 276 5.31 -10.03 3.61
C ASP A 276 5.93 -9.32 2.40
N ASP A 277 7.20 -8.99 2.45
CA ASP A 277 7.99 -8.36 1.39
C ASP A 277 8.95 -9.36 0.73
N MET A 278 8.70 -10.67 0.89
CA MET A 278 9.52 -11.76 0.38
C MET A 278 8.67 -12.77 -0.37
N ILE A 279 9.20 -13.28 -1.47
CA ILE A 279 8.60 -14.33 -2.29
C ILE A 279 9.56 -15.51 -2.36
N ILE A 280 9.11 -16.67 -1.91
CA ILE A 280 9.84 -17.95 -1.96
C ILE A 280 9.82 -18.45 -3.41
N ARG A 281 10.93 -19.02 -3.85
CA ARG A 281 11.13 -19.60 -5.20
C ARG A 281 10.90 -21.11 -5.21
#